data_48b00f0663f978988d0a15ec3455bab9
#
_entry.id   48b00f0663f978988d0a15ec3455bab9
#
_cell.length_a   1.000
_cell.length_b   1.000
_cell.length_c   1.000
_cell.angle_alpha   90.00
_cell.angle_beta   90.00
_cell.angle_gamma   90.00
#
_symmetry.space_group_name_H-M   'P 1'
#
loop_
_entity.id
_entity.type
_entity.pdbx_description
1 polymer ?
#
loop_
_entity_poly.entity_id
_entity_poly.type
_entity_poly.pdbx_seq_one_letter_code
_entity_poly.pdbx_strand_id
1 'polypeptide(L)'
;MISRNSLLAAGVAAAAAIAPVSAASAAQVAPDVTKLAVTPTTFKALPTGNSVVLSGGALVTFNILNGAHVNFSVKTEKAGKKVGGTCVAGKAKTKKGACIRTAAVPGGFELIGISGPNEFNFSGRIGDKTLAPGSYRLLAKAQGTAGRTSHTSFKIKK
;
A
#
# COMPACT_ATOMS: atom_id res chain seq x y z
N MET A 1 -82.78 -48.13 -3.24
CA MET A 1 -81.42 -48.58 -2.85
C MET A 1 -80.45 -47.72 -3.59
N ILE A 2 -79.69 -46.93 -2.88
CA ILE A 2 -78.90 -45.78 -3.39
C ILE A 2 -77.46 -46.21 -3.48
N SER A 3 -76.90 -46.21 -4.71
CA SER A 3 -75.51 -46.44 -4.94
C SER A 3 -74.74 -45.07 -5.00
N ARG A 4 -73.77 -44.87 -4.13
CA ARG A 4 -72.95 -43.70 -4.10
C ARG A 4 -71.57 -44.00 -4.80
N ASN A 5 -71.40 -43.38 -5.93
CA ASN A 5 -70.04 -43.34 -6.61
C ASN A 5 -69.17 -42.27 -5.97
N SER A 6 -68.06 -42.68 -5.40
CA SER A 6 -67.02 -41.77 -4.95
C SER A 6 -66.00 -41.55 -6.07
N LEU A 7 -65.93 -40.34 -6.56
CA LEU A 7 -64.88 -39.89 -7.47
C LEU A 7 -63.63 -39.47 -6.64
N LEU A 8 -62.56 -40.22 -6.81
CA LEU A 8 -61.27 -39.84 -6.32
C LEU A 8 -60.61 -38.84 -7.31
N ALA A 9 -60.43 -37.60 -6.90
CA ALA A 9 -59.62 -36.59 -7.64
C ALA A 9 -58.14 -36.74 -7.24
N ALA A 10 -57.34 -37.17 -8.18
CA ALA A 10 -55.90 -37.19 -8.01
C ALA A 10 -55.32 -35.78 -8.27
N GLY A 11 -54.92 -35.12 -7.21
CA GLY A 11 -54.21 -33.84 -7.30
C GLY A 11 -52.73 -34.07 -7.63
N VAL A 12 -52.27 -33.61 -8.79
CA VAL A 12 -50.86 -33.57 -9.16
C VAL A 12 -50.24 -32.33 -8.55
N ALA A 13 -49.44 -32.47 -7.50
CA ALA A 13 -48.65 -31.41 -6.94
C ALA A 13 -47.35 -31.26 -7.76
N ALA A 14 -47.25 -30.21 -8.56
CA ALA A 14 -45.99 -29.83 -9.23
C ALA A 14 -45.07 -29.12 -8.23
N ALA A 15 -44.07 -29.81 -7.77
CA ALA A 15 -42.97 -29.20 -6.97
C ALA A 15 -42.02 -28.43 -7.89
N ALA A 16 -42.12 -27.10 -7.85
CA ALA A 16 -41.14 -26.23 -8.49
C ALA A 16 -39.79 -26.26 -7.71
N ALA A 17 -38.81 -26.91 -8.24
CA ALA A 17 -37.42 -26.89 -7.68
C ALA A 17 -36.80 -25.51 -7.95
N ILE A 18 -36.71 -24.68 -6.92
CA ILE A 18 -35.95 -23.43 -6.96
C ILE A 18 -34.47 -23.82 -6.79
N ALA A 19 -33.69 -23.81 -7.88
CA ALA A 19 -32.24 -23.99 -7.83
C ALA A 19 -31.61 -22.75 -7.15
N PRO A 20 -30.68 -22.91 -6.16
CA PRO A 20 -29.98 -21.79 -5.59
C PRO A 20 -29.06 -21.20 -6.66
N VAL A 21 -29.26 -19.93 -7.00
CA VAL A 21 -28.34 -19.16 -7.81
C VAL A 21 -27.09 -18.90 -6.94
N SER A 22 -26.05 -19.68 -7.15
CA SER A 22 -24.73 -19.40 -6.54
C SER A 22 -24.22 -18.09 -7.12
N ALA A 23 -24.30 -17.00 -6.36
CA ALA A 23 -23.63 -15.75 -6.68
C ALA A 23 -22.11 -16.02 -6.64
N ALA A 24 -21.48 -16.11 -7.79
CA ALA A 24 -20.05 -16.12 -7.90
C ALA A 24 -19.54 -14.77 -7.35
N SER A 25 -18.95 -14.78 -6.15
CA SER A 25 -18.25 -13.63 -5.60
C SER A 25 -17.12 -13.29 -6.55
N ALA A 26 -17.24 -12.19 -7.30
CA ALA A 26 -16.13 -11.64 -8.05
C ALA A 26 -15.00 -11.35 -7.05
N ALA A 27 -13.87 -12.02 -7.22
CA ALA A 27 -12.69 -11.79 -6.40
C ALA A 27 -12.31 -10.30 -6.55
N GLN A 28 -12.51 -9.51 -5.51
CA GLN A 28 -12.08 -8.11 -5.51
C GLN A 28 -10.56 -8.08 -5.66
N VAL A 29 -10.10 -7.47 -6.76
CA VAL A 29 -8.67 -7.23 -6.96
C VAL A 29 -8.21 -6.29 -5.85
N ALA A 30 -7.24 -6.76 -5.08
CA ALA A 30 -6.69 -6.03 -3.96
C ALA A 30 -6.08 -4.69 -4.43
N PRO A 31 -6.31 -3.55 -3.72
CA PRO A 31 -5.65 -2.30 -4.05
C PRO A 31 -4.14 -2.45 -3.87
N ASP A 32 -3.36 -2.16 -4.90
CA ASP A 32 -1.90 -2.20 -4.87
C ASP A 32 -1.32 -0.86 -5.30
N VAL A 33 -0.28 -0.42 -4.60
CA VAL A 33 0.43 0.82 -4.94
C VAL A 33 1.55 0.49 -5.91
N THR A 34 1.51 1.12 -7.08
CA THR A 34 2.50 0.95 -8.14
C THR A 34 3.10 2.29 -8.57
N LYS A 35 4.21 2.27 -9.30
CA LYS A 35 4.88 3.47 -9.85
C LYS A 35 5.17 4.55 -8.81
N LEU A 36 5.47 4.17 -7.57
CA LEU A 36 5.84 5.12 -6.52
C LEU A 36 7.16 5.82 -6.88
N ALA A 37 7.13 7.14 -6.99
CA ALA A 37 8.30 7.98 -7.29
C ALA A 37 8.33 9.23 -6.43
N VAL A 38 9.54 9.80 -6.25
CA VAL A 38 9.80 11.07 -5.54
C VAL A 38 10.61 11.96 -6.46
N THR A 39 10.12 13.16 -6.75
CA THR A 39 10.77 14.12 -7.65
C THR A 39 10.81 15.52 -7.02
N PRO A 40 12.00 16.16 -6.88
CA PRO A 40 13.33 15.58 -7.14
C PRO A 40 13.71 14.51 -6.11
N THR A 41 14.56 13.57 -6.48
CA THR A 41 15.05 12.51 -5.57
C THR A 41 15.98 13.03 -4.48
N THR A 42 16.41 14.30 -4.57
CA THR A 42 17.21 14.98 -3.56
C THR A 42 16.65 16.38 -3.33
N PHE A 43 16.20 16.64 -2.10
CA PHE A 43 15.59 17.92 -1.75
C PHE A 43 15.93 18.32 -0.30
N LYS A 44 15.59 19.55 0.07
CA LYS A 44 15.71 20.05 1.45
C LYS A 44 14.40 19.83 2.16
N ALA A 45 14.43 19.23 3.36
CA ALA A 45 13.23 19.10 4.18
C ALA A 45 12.77 20.49 4.67
N LEU A 46 11.46 20.69 4.74
CA LEU A 46 10.90 21.89 5.27
C LEU A 46 11.09 21.95 6.80
N PRO A 47 11.37 23.13 7.36
CA PRO A 47 11.63 23.27 8.79
C PRO A 47 10.35 23.07 9.64
N THR A 48 9.20 23.38 9.08
CA THR A 48 7.89 23.33 9.74
C THR A 48 6.83 22.72 8.83
N GLY A 49 5.65 22.44 9.35
CA GLY A 49 4.51 21.91 8.62
C GLY A 49 4.34 20.39 8.77
N ASN A 50 3.31 19.86 8.13
CA ASN A 50 2.95 18.44 8.13
C ASN A 50 3.82 17.64 7.13
N SER A 51 3.66 16.34 7.14
CA SER A 51 4.30 15.46 6.15
C SER A 51 3.87 15.79 4.72
N VAL A 52 2.59 16.12 4.53
CA VAL A 52 2.01 16.53 3.25
C VAL A 52 1.73 18.03 3.29
N VAL A 53 2.14 18.74 2.25
CA VAL A 53 2.04 20.19 2.12
C VAL A 53 1.49 20.59 0.76
N LEU A 54 0.99 21.80 0.64
CA LEU A 54 0.47 22.32 -0.64
C LEU A 54 1.61 22.65 -1.63
N SER A 55 2.77 23.05 -1.12
CA SER A 55 3.92 23.39 -1.95
C SER A 55 5.24 23.16 -1.22
N GLY A 56 6.32 23.02 -1.99
CA GLY A 56 7.67 22.76 -1.46
C GLY A 56 7.94 21.26 -1.20
N GLY A 57 9.15 20.95 -0.77
CA GLY A 57 9.61 19.59 -0.58
C GLY A 57 9.83 18.84 -1.90
N ALA A 58 9.29 17.65 -2.04
CA ALA A 58 9.35 16.85 -3.26
C ALA A 58 7.95 16.33 -3.65
N LEU A 59 7.67 16.33 -4.92
CA LEU A 59 6.46 15.72 -5.48
C LEU A 59 6.58 14.20 -5.37
N VAL A 60 5.61 13.57 -4.75
CA VAL A 60 5.45 12.10 -4.72
C VAL A 60 4.31 11.74 -5.65
N THR A 61 4.57 10.82 -6.56
CA THR A 61 3.55 10.26 -7.46
C THR A 61 3.43 8.76 -7.26
N PHE A 62 2.22 8.23 -7.41
CA PHE A 62 1.95 6.80 -7.35
C PHE A 62 0.65 6.47 -8.08
N ASN A 63 0.50 5.21 -8.50
CA ASN A 63 -0.77 4.71 -9.02
C ASN A 63 -1.36 3.72 -8.02
N ILE A 64 -2.68 3.71 -7.92
CA ILE A 64 -3.43 2.70 -7.17
C ILE A 64 -4.54 2.12 -8.07
N LEU A 65 -4.68 0.79 -8.07
CA LEU A 65 -5.62 0.12 -8.96
C LEU A 65 -7.07 0.37 -8.54
N ASN A 66 -7.35 0.28 -7.25
CA ASN A 66 -8.65 0.59 -6.65
C ASN A 66 -8.44 1.61 -5.53
N GLY A 67 -9.34 2.59 -5.43
CA GLY A 67 -9.26 3.61 -4.37
C GLY A 67 -9.16 2.97 -2.99
N ALA A 68 -8.21 3.43 -2.17
CA ALA A 68 -8.00 2.92 -0.81
C ALA A 68 -7.22 3.94 0.03
N HIS A 69 -7.24 3.73 1.34
CA HIS A 69 -6.31 4.39 2.24
C HIS A 69 -4.89 3.85 1.99
N VAL A 70 -3.93 4.74 1.83
CA VAL A 70 -2.53 4.41 1.61
C VAL A 70 -1.71 4.91 2.78
N ASN A 71 -1.06 3.98 3.49
CA ASN A 71 -0.14 4.28 4.57
C ASN A 71 1.26 4.52 4.04
N PHE A 72 1.82 5.67 4.36
CA PHE A 72 3.19 6.04 4.06
C PHE A 72 4.06 5.97 5.31
N SER A 73 5.24 5.40 5.16
CA SER A 73 6.27 5.35 6.19
C SER A 73 7.66 5.56 5.59
N VAL A 74 8.62 5.92 6.44
CA VAL A 74 9.99 6.19 6.00
C VAL A 74 10.95 5.29 6.75
N LYS A 75 11.96 4.79 6.04
CA LYS A 75 13.13 4.13 6.63
C LYS A 75 14.39 4.89 6.28
N THR A 76 15.34 4.98 7.22
CA THR A 76 16.70 5.43 6.89
C THR A 76 17.40 4.38 6.04
N GLU A 77 18.27 4.80 5.13
CA GLU A 77 19.17 3.93 4.37
C GLU A 77 20.61 4.25 4.73
N LYS A 78 21.35 3.24 5.18
CA LYS A 78 22.78 3.36 5.52
C LYS A 78 23.55 2.23 4.85
N ALA A 79 24.72 2.56 4.31
CA ALA A 79 25.63 1.55 3.77
C ALA A 79 26.04 0.55 4.87
N GLY A 80 26.20 -0.70 4.48
CA GLY A 80 26.61 -1.80 5.33
C GLY A 80 27.47 -2.81 4.57
N LYS A 81 27.97 -3.80 5.29
CA LYS A 81 28.70 -4.96 4.76
C LYS A 81 27.98 -6.26 5.13
N LYS A 82 28.02 -7.24 4.24
CA LYS A 82 27.49 -8.58 4.50
C LYS A 82 28.48 -9.38 5.35
N VAL A 83 28.01 -9.95 6.45
CA VAL A 83 28.72 -10.89 7.31
C VAL A 83 27.80 -12.04 7.62
N GLY A 84 28.15 -13.27 7.24
CA GLY A 84 27.32 -14.44 7.47
C GLY A 84 25.89 -14.33 6.90
N GLY A 85 25.72 -13.68 5.74
CA GLY A 85 24.40 -13.45 5.14
C GLY A 85 23.66 -12.22 5.68
N THR A 86 24.07 -11.64 6.80
CA THR A 86 23.44 -10.50 7.46
C THR A 86 24.12 -9.19 7.08
N CYS A 87 23.33 -8.11 6.90
CA CYS A 87 23.85 -6.78 6.61
C CYS A 87 24.15 -6.03 7.91
N VAL A 88 25.43 -5.86 8.24
CA VAL A 88 25.91 -5.18 9.45
C VAL A 88 26.53 -3.81 9.14
N ALA A 89 26.77 -2.99 10.16
CA ALA A 89 27.43 -1.71 10.03
C ALA A 89 28.87 -1.87 9.52
N GLY A 90 29.34 -0.94 8.71
CA GLY A 90 30.70 -0.88 8.21
C GLY A 90 30.80 -0.76 6.69
N LYS A 91 31.98 -0.45 6.21
CA LYS A 91 32.26 -0.38 4.78
C LYS A 91 32.54 -1.77 4.21
N ALA A 92 31.89 -2.10 3.11
CA ALA A 92 32.21 -3.30 2.36
C ALA A 92 33.52 -3.14 1.59
N LYS A 93 34.38 -4.16 1.62
CA LYS A 93 35.64 -4.17 0.86
C LYS A 93 35.42 -4.38 -0.65
N THR A 94 34.29 -4.99 -1.03
CA THR A 94 33.92 -5.28 -2.43
C THR A 94 32.47 -4.92 -2.68
N LYS A 95 32.10 -4.67 -3.95
CA LYS A 95 30.70 -4.44 -4.34
C LYS A 95 29.78 -5.61 -3.97
N LYS A 96 30.24 -6.85 -4.11
CA LYS A 96 29.50 -8.06 -3.77
C LYS A 96 29.20 -8.18 -2.27
N GLY A 97 30.06 -7.64 -1.42
CA GLY A 97 29.89 -7.59 0.02
C GLY A 97 29.11 -6.36 0.53
N ALA A 98 28.74 -5.44 -0.34
CA ALA A 98 27.97 -4.25 0.03
C ALA A 98 26.49 -4.60 0.21
N CYS A 99 25.84 -3.93 1.15
CA CYS A 99 24.41 -3.99 1.38
C CYS A 99 23.88 -2.67 1.95
N ILE A 100 22.57 -2.49 1.93
CA ILE A 100 21.90 -1.36 2.55
C ILE A 100 21.19 -1.83 3.82
N ARG A 101 21.50 -1.18 4.93
CA ARG A 101 20.77 -1.33 6.19
C ARG A 101 19.64 -0.32 6.23
N THR A 102 18.47 -0.75 6.65
CA THR A 102 17.33 0.13 6.85
C THR A 102 16.90 0.11 8.30
N ALA A 103 16.48 1.26 8.82
CA ALA A 103 15.83 1.39 10.12
C ALA A 103 14.57 2.25 9.98
N ALA A 104 13.49 1.86 10.63
CA ALA A 104 12.26 2.62 10.60
C ALA A 104 12.47 4.01 11.23
N VAL A 105 11.93 5.05 10.59
CA VAL A 105 11.70 6.35 11.21
C VAL A 105 10.36 6.25 11.93
N PRO A 106 10.29 6.55 13.24
CA PRO A 106 9.03 6.50 13.97
C PRO A 106 7.97 7.43 13.38
N GLY A 107 6.74 6.93 13.25
CA GLY A 107 5.62 7.66 12.68
C GLY A 107 5.39 7.33 11.20
N GLY A 108 4.39 7.99 10.65
CA GLY A 108 3.94 7.83 9.27
C GLY A 108 2.79 8.78 9.01
N PHE A 109 2.19 8.69 7.84
CA PHE A 109 0.98 9.43 7.48
C PHE A 109 0.13 8.61 6.51
N GLU A 110 -1.13 8.95 6.41
CA GLU A 110 -2.10 8.29 5.57
C GLU A 110 -2.70 9.28 4.58
N LEU A 111 -2.98 8.81 3.37
CA LEU A 111 -3.74 9.52 2.35
C LEU A 111 -4.81 8.61 1.76
N ILE A 112 -5.92 9.20 1.35
CA ILE A 112 -6.91 8.51 0.54
C ILE A 112 -6.46 8.59 -0.91
N GLY A 113 -6.11 7.44 -1.49
CA GLY A 113 -5.78 7.32 -2.91
C GLY A 113 -7.05 7.05 -3.73
N ILE A 114 -7.21 7.76 -4.83
CA ILE A 114 -8.23 7.49 -5.85
C ILE A 114 -7.69 6.49 -6.88
N SER A 115 -8.56 5.74 -7.53
CA SER A 115 -8.14 4.81 -8.60
C SER A 115 -7.42 5.56 -9.72
N GLY A 116 -6.26 5.07 -10.14
CA GLY A 116 -5.38 5.70 -11.13
C GLY A 116 -4.22 6.49 -10.51
N PRO A 117 -3.76 7.56 -11.21
CA PRO A 117 -2.66 8.40 -10.76
C PRO A 117 -3.03 9.25 -9.54
N ASN A 118 -2.12 9.34 -8.60
CA ASN A 118 -2.20 10.18 -7.40
C ASN A 118 -0.89 10.93 -7.21
N GLU A 119 -0.95 12.11 -6.59
CA GLU A 119 0.23 12.91 -6.27
C GLU A 119 0.05 13.75 -5.00
N PHE A 120 1.15 14.06 -4.35
CA PHE A 120 1.20 15.01 -3.23
C PHE A 120 2.62 15.55 -3.03
N ASN A 121 2.76 16.69 -2.38
CA ASN A 121 4.08 17.22 -2.00
C ASN A 121 4.47 16.72 -0.61
N PHE A 122 5.60 16.03 -0.55
CA PHE A 122 6.21 15.52 0.69
C PHE A 122 7.21 16.53 1.22
N SER A 123 6.98 17.05 2.40
CA SER A 123 7.80 18.08 3.04
C SER A 123 9.18 17.60 3.51
N GLY A 124 9.42 16.30 3.57
CA GLY A 124 10.60 15.73 4.24
C GLY A 124 10.44 15.66 5.76
N ARG A 125 9.19 15.64 6.25
CA ARG A 125 8.86 15.48 7.68
C ARG A 125 8.00 14.26 7.89
N ILE A 126 8.12 13.66 9.07
CA ILE A 126 7.21 12.60 9.54
C ILE A 126 6.61 13.08 10.87
N GLY A 127 5.32 13.37 10.84
CA GLY A 127 4.68 14.09 11.94
C GLY A 127 5.42 15.41 12.21
N ASP A 128 5.74 15.67 13.47
CA ASP A 128 6.42 16.90 13.90
C ASP A 128 7.94 16.88 13.70
N LYS A 129 8.51 15.78 13.19
CA LYS A 129 9.97 15.62 13.06
C LYS A 129 10.43 15.88 11.64
N THR A 130 11.33 16.86 11.47
CA THR A 130 12.07 17.07 10.23
C THR A 130 13.11 15.96 10.05
N LEU A 131 13.15 15.34 8.86
CA LEU A 131 14.17 14.36 8.53
C LEU A 131 15.54 15.05 8.42
N ALA A 132 16.54 14.52 9.14
CA ALA A 132 17.92 14.99 9.06
C ALA A 132 18.52 14.72 7.67
N PRO A 133 19.58 15.44 7.25
CA PRO A 133 20.30 15.13 6.02
C PRO A 133 20.73 13.66 5.97
N GLY A 134 20.41 12.96 4.87
CA GLY A 134 20.69 11.53 4.76
C GLY A 134 19.93 10.86 3.61
N SER A 135 20.12 9.56 3.48
CA SER A 135 19.41 8.71 2.52
C SER A 135 18.25 7.98 3.20
N TYR A 136 17.13 7.93 2.51
CA TYR A 136 15.88 7.39 3.02
C TYR A 136 15.15 6.58 1.95
N ARG A 137 14.25 5.76 2.41
CA ARG A 137 13.29 5.02 1.60
C ARG A 137 11.88 5.39 2.04
N LEU A 138 11.07 5.88 1.10
CA LEU A 138 9.63 6.06 1.27
C LEU A 138 8.95 4.74 0.94
N LEU A 139 8.08 4.28 1.81
CA LEU A 139 7.25 3.08 1.63
C LEU A 139 5.81 3.50 1.55
N ALA A 140 5.05 2.89 0.65
CA ALA A 140 3.62 3.07 0.51
C ALA A 140 2.91 1.71 0.51
N LYS A 141 1.87 1.55 1.32
CA LYS A 141 1.08 0.33 1.42
C LYS A 141 -0.40 0.67 1.46
N ALA A 142 -1.18 0.13 0.53
CA ALA A 142 -2.63 0.24 0.58
C ALA A 142 -3.21 -0.61 1.73
N GLN A 143 -4.25 -0.09 2.40
CA GLN A 143 -4.96 -0.82 3.45
C GLN A 143 -5.89 -1.88 2.86
N GLY A 144 -6.25 -2.86 3.69
CA GLY A 144 -7.24 -3.88 3.36
C GLY A 144 -6.73 -5.03 2.52
N THR A 145 -5.42 -5.14 2.31
CA THR A 145 -4.85 -6.23 1.52
C THR A 145 -3.59 -6.82 2.14
N ALA A 146 -3.31 -8.08 1.79
CA ALA A 146 -1.97 -8.65 1.85
C ALA A 146 -0.99 -7.90 0.89
N GLY A 147 -1.39 -6.67 0.44
CA GLY A 147 -0.76 -5.88 -0.60
C GLY A 147 0.72 -5.68 -0.39
N ARG A 148 1.42 -5.68 -1.50
CA ARG A 148 2.85 -5.41 -1.56
C ARG A 148 3.13 -4.00 -1.08
N THR A 149 4.21 -3.82 -0.35
CA THR A 149 4.71 -2.50 -0.01
C THR A 149 5.57 -1.99 -1.16
N SER A 150 5.11 -0.95 -1.83
CA SER A 150 5.92 -0.22 -2.81
C SER A 150 6.93 0.67 -2.10
N HIS A 151 8.09 0.89 -2.70
CA HIS A 151 9.08 1.78 -2.13
C HIS A 151 9.90 2.52 -3.20
N THR A 152 10.40 3.68 -2.82
CA THR A 152 11.34 4.49 -3.61
C THR A 152 12.36 5.16 -2.68
N SER A 153 13.58 5.38 -3.17
CA SER A 153 14.64 6.02 -2.37
C SER A 153 14.76 7.50 -2.67
N PHE A 154 15.08 8.29 -1.66
CA PHE A 154 15.31 9.73 -1.78
C PHE A 154 16.41 10.20 -0.81
N LYS A 155 16.88 11.45 -0.97
CA LYS A 155 17.87 12.07 -0.10
C LYS A 155 17.39 13.41 0.42
N ILE A 156 17.64 13.65 1.70
CA ILE A 156 17.52 14.98 2.31
C ILE A 156 18.90 15.61 2.30
N LYS A 157 19.00 16.81 1.72
CA LYS A 157 20.22 17.65 1.74
C LYS A 157 20.14 18.69 2.87
N LYS A 158 21.28 19.25 3.22
CA LYS A 158 21.41 20.40 4.15
C LYS A 158 20.73 21.65 3.59
#